data_3c6ee75eab8a050b38265fda266c3397
#
_entry.id   3c6ee75eab8a050b38265fda266c3397
#
_cell.length_a   1.000
_cell.length_b   1.000
_cell.length_c   1.000
_cell.angle_alpha   90.00
_cell.angle_beta   90.00
_cell.angle_gamma   90.00
#
_symmetry.space_group_name_H-M   'P 1'
#
loop_
_entity.id
_entity.type
_entity.pdbx_description
1 polymer ?
#
loop_
_entity_poly.entity_id
_entity_poly.type
_entity_poly.pdbx_seq_one_letter_code
_entity_poly.pdbx_strand_id
1 'polypeptide(L)'
;NLFKEQGLNAVVLTHTIDQPFISQLEQGDLKVKFQRIDADLTDTMKDEEDEDTLKAQTDALSEIFKRALGKDQLEVKVQKLKNEKISSMITLSEEMRRMQDMMKMYSMGGMDMGMGGLGGGETLVLNSSNALVQYILEHKDGENVDMFCKQLYDLAMLAHKPLAADEMTEFVARSNEIMMLLAK
;
A
#
# COMPACT_ATOMS: atom_id res chain seq x y z
N ASN A 1 -10.90 -10.81 -4.39
CA ASN A 1 -11.42 -11.68 -3.32
C ASN A 1 -11.73 -10.87 -2.05
N LEU A 2 -10.82 -9.98 -1.59
CA LEU A 2 -10.94 -9.16 -0.38
C LEU A 2 -12.28 -8.41 -0.27
N PHE A 3 -12.68 -7.67 -1.32
CA PHE A 3 -13.93 -6.92 -1.35
C PHE A 3 -15.16 -7.83 -1.36
N LYS A 4 -15.05 -8.98 -2.03
CA LYS A 4 -16.13 -9.98 -2.06
C LYS A 4 -16.39 -10.59 -0.68
N GLU A 5 -15.33 -10.81 0.12
CA GLU A 5 -15.43 -11.28 1.50
C GLU A 5 -16.12 -10.25 2.42
N GLN A 6 -16.02 -8.97 2.08
CA GLN A 6 -16.69 -7.86 2.76
C GLN A 6 -18.11 -7.57 2.23
N GLY A 7 -18.62 -8.38 1.29
CA GLY A 7 -19.92 -8.16 0.67
C GLY A 7 -19.97 -6.96 -0.28
N LEU A 8 -18.82 -6.43 -0.67
CA LEU A 8 -18.70 -5.28 -1.58
C LEU A 8 -18.57 -5.76 -3.03
N ASN A 9 -19.24 -5.07 -3.95
CA ASN A 9 -19.12 -5.30 -5.37
C ASN A 9 -18.06 -4.38 -5.98
N ALA A 10 -17.29 -4.94 -6.92
CA ALA A 10 -16.32 -4.19 -7.70
C ALA A 10 -16.58 -4.38 -9.19
N VAL A 11 -16.42 -3.31 -9.96
CA VAL A 11 -16.54 -3.32 -11.41
C VAL A 11 -15.15 -3.12 -12.00
N VAL A 12 -14.77 -3.96 -12.96
CA VAL A 12 -13.53 -3.81 -13.70
C VAL A 12 -13.79 -2.97 -14.94
N LEU A 13 -13.13 -1.82 -15.02
CA LEU A 13 -13.24 -0.89 -16.14
C LEU A 13 -11.96 -0.99 -16.96
N THR A 14 -12.08 -1.36 -18.22
CA THR A 14 -10.95 -1.70 -19.09
C THR A 14 -10.72 -0.71 -20.24
N HIS A 15 -11.66 0.19 -20.46
CA HIS A 15 -11.61 1.11 -21.59
C HIS A 15 -11.35 2.56 -21.17
N THR A 16 -10.64 3.30 -21.99
CA THR A 16 -10.33 4.72 -21.75
C THR A 16 -11.58 5.61 -21.67
N ILE A 17 -12.68 5.19 -22.29
CA ILE A 17 -13.98 5.88 -22.24
C ILE A 17 -14.71 5.69 -20.90
N ASP A 18 -14.31 4.71 -20.10
CA ASP A 18 -14.99 4.40 -18.85
C ASP A 18 -14.78 5.54 -17.81
N GLN A 19 -13.63 6.21 -17.82
CA GLN A 19 -13.37 7.33 -16.91
C GLN A 19 -14.27 8.54 -17.15
N PRO A 20 -14.39 9.10 -18.38
CA PRO A 20 -15.35 10.16 -18.64
C PRO A 20 -16.80 9.74 -18.35
N PHE A 21 -17.15 8.48 -18.60
CA PHE A 21 -18.49 7.96 -18.29
C PHE A 21 -18.77 7.97 -16.78
N ILE A 22 -17.83 7.53 -15.95
CA ILE A 22 -17.95 7.58 -14.49
C ILE A 22 -18.10 9.04 -14.01
N SER A 23 -17.24 9.93 -14.50
CA SER A 23 -17.32 11.36 -14.15
C SER A 23 -18.68 11.97 -14.49
N GLN A 24 -19.28 11.56 -15.60
CA GLN A 24 -20.61 11.98 -15.99
C GLN A 24 -21.69 11.41 -15.03
N LEU A 25 -21.56 10.17 -14.59
CA LEU A 25 -22.48 9.57 -13.61
C LEU A 25 -22.39 10.22 -12.24
N GLU A 26 -21.18 10.60 -11.80
CA GLU A 26 -20.95 11.27 -10.53
C GLU A 26 -21.52 12.72 -10.52
N GLN A 27 -21.52 13.39 -11.66
CA GLN A 27 -22.09 14.73 -11.85
C GLN A 27 -23.61 14.71 -12.04
N GLY A 28 -24.19 13.56 -12.30
CA GLY A 28 -25.63 13.37 -12.51
C GLY A 28 -26.44 13.36 -11.21
N ASP A 29 -27.77 13.34 -11.35
CA ASP A 29 -28.71 13.36 -10.22
C ASP A 29 -28.70 12.11 -9.34
N LEU A 30 -27.96 11.07 -9.72
CA LEU A 30 -27.97 9.75 -9.08
C LEU A 30 -27.24 9.71 -7.74
N LYS A 31 -26.52 10.76 -7.33
CA LYS A 31 -25.71 10.84 -6.09
C LYS A 31 -24.80 9.61 -5.86
N VAL A 32 -24.30 9.01 -6.95
CA VAL A 32 -23.41 7.86 -6.92
C VAL A 32 -21.98 8.38 -6.87
N LYS A 33 -21.14 7.80 -6.00
CA LYS A 33 -19.69 8.03 -6.00
C LYS A 33 -19.00 6.72 -6.37
N PHE A 34 -18.06 6.81 -7.28
CA PHE A 34 -17.19 5.69 -7.62
C PHE A 34 -15.86 5.88 -6.92
N GLN A 35 -15.38 4.83 -6.29
CA GLN A 35 -14.11 4.82 -5.61
C GLN A 35 -13.26 3.67 -6.15
N ARG A 36 -12.00 3.93 -6.39
CA ARG A 36 -11.08 2.87 -6.83
C ARG A 36 -10.76 1.94 -5.67
N ILE A 37 -10.51 0.66 -5.99
CA ILE A 37 -10.15 -0.37 -5.01
C ILE A 37 -8.79 -0.09 -4.35
N ASP A 38 -7.90 0.61 -5.06
CA ASP A 38 -6.56 1.05 -4.61
C ASP A 38 -6.57 2.45 -3.99
N ALA A 39 -7.73 3.10 -3.91
CA ALA A 39 -7.90 4.33 -3.16
C ALA A 39 -7.87 4.05 -1.67
N ASP A 40 -7.77 5.10 -0.88
CA ASP A 40 -7.79 5.06 0.58
C ASP A 40 -8.77 3.98 1.07
N LEU A 41 -8.31 3.16 1.99
CA LEU A 41 -9.10 2.04 2.53
C LEU A 41 -10.49 2.55 2.90
N THR A 42 -11.50 1.98 2.26
CA THR A 42 -12.87 2.36 2.57
C THR A 42 -13.13 2.15 4.05
N ASP A 43 -13.89 3.05 4.69
CA ASP A 43 -14.25 2.94 6.11
C ASP A 43 -14.84 1.58 6.49
N THR A 44 -15.39 0.87 5.50
CA THR A 44 -15.88 -0.51 5.62
C THR A 44 -14.79 -1.55 5.91
N MET A 45 -13.53 -1.28 5.58
CA MET A 45 -12.40 -2.18 5.86
C MET A 45 -11.72 -1.89 7.19
N LYS A 46 -11.95 -0.71 7.75
CA LYS A 46 -11.40 -0.30 9.03
C LYS A 46 -12.23 -0.89 10.16
N ASP A 47 -11.57 -1.22 11.25
CA ASP A 47 -12.19 -1.52 12.52
C ASP A 47 -11.99 -0.34 13.48
N GLU A 48 -12.83 -0.22 14.49
CA GLU A 48 -12.72 0.85 15.48
C GLU A 48 -11.48 0.61 16.36
N GLU A 49 -10.65 1.62 16.47
CA GLU A 49 -9.53 1.69 17.40
C GLU A 49 -9.34 3.15 17.83
N ASP A 50 -8.83 3.35 19.04
CA ASP A 50 -8.57 4.66 19.61
C ASP A 50 -7.54 5.45 18.74
N GLU A 51 -7.91 6.67 18.35
CA GLU A 51 -7.09 7.50 17.46
C GLU A 51 -5.72 7.84 18.06
N ASP A 52 -5.65 8.02 19.38
CA ASP A 52 -4.38 8.33 20.06
C ASP A 52 -3.45 7.11 20.04
N THR A 53 -4.01 5.91 20.20
CA THR A 53 -3.26 4.64 20.09
C THR A 53 -2.72 4.45 18.67
N LEU A 54 -3.56 4.63 17.66
CA LEU A 54 -3.14 4.51 16.25
C LEU A 54 -2.08 5.53 15.88
N LYS A 55 -2.16 6.74 16.41
CA LYS A 55 -1.16 7.79 16.17
C LYS A 55 0.19 7.41 16.79
N ALA A 56 0.20 6.98 18.05
CA ALA A 56 1.43 6.55 18.72
C ALA A 56 2.09 5.34 18.01
N GLN A 57 1.29 4.38 17.55
CA GLN A 57 1.77 3.25 16.74
C GLN A 57 2.31 3.71 15.38
N THR A 58 1.65 4.67 14.73
CA THR A 58 2.08 5.25 13.45
C THR A 58 3.45 5.91 13.59
N ASP A 59 3.64 6.74 14.59
CA ASP A 59 4.92 7.43 14.83
C ASP A 59 6.06 6.41 15.06
N ALA A 60 5.82 5.41 15.92
CA ALA A 60 6.81 4.38 16.23
C ALA A 60 7.15 3.50 15.01
N LEU A 61 6.16 3.00 14.28
CA LEU A 61 6.38 2.16 13.10
C LEU A 61 6.95 2.95 11.94
N SER A 62 6.57 4.22 11.79
CA SER A 62 7.15 5.11 10.77
C SER A 62 8.66 5.25 10.94
N GLU A 63 9.14 5.46 12.16
CA GLU A 63 10.56 5.54 12.47
C GLU A 63 11.30 4.24 12.13
N ILE A 64 10.74 3.09 12.56
CA ILE A 64 11.33 1.78 12.32
C ILE A 64 11.41 1.48 10.81
N PHE A 65 10.32 1.68 10.06
CA PHE A 65 10.28 1.39 8.63
C PHE A 65 11.15 2.34 7.82
N LYS A 66 11.18 3.64 8.13
CA LYS A 66 12.08 4.61 7.47
C LYS A 66 13.54 4.22 7.67
N ARG A 67 13.93 3.87 8.89
CA ARG A 67 15.28 3.39 9.21
C ARG A 67 15.63 2.13 8.44
N ALA A 68 14.77 1.10 8.51
CA ALA A 68 15.00 -0.21 7.88
C ALA A 68 15.10 -0.14 6.35
N LEU A 69 14.31 0.73 5.72
CA LEU A 69 14.24 0.90 4.27
C LEU A 69 15.21 1.95 3.73
N GLY A 70 15.77 2.81 4.59
CA GLY A 70 16.57 3.97 4.16
C GLY A 70 15.76 4.99 3.35
N LYS A 71 14.43 5.09 3.62
CA LYS A 71 13.49 5.95 2.88
C LYS A 71 12.86 6.99 3.81
N ASP A 72 13.53 8.11 4.02
CA ASP A 72 13.08 9.17 4.94
C ASP A 72 11.75 9.82 4.53
N GLN A 73 11.46 9.85 3.23
CA GLN A 73 10.23 10.45 2.68
C GLN A 73 9.05 9.46 2.62
N LEU A 74 9.21 8.21 3.09
CA LEU A 74 8.13 7.25 3.09
C LEU A 74 7.02 7.70 4.04
N GLU A 75 5.82 7.83 3.52
CA GLU A 75 4.64 8.03 4.35
C GLU A 75 4.16 6.68 4.88
N VAL A 76 4.02 6.57 6.20
CA VAL A 76 3.54 5.36 6.88
C VAL A 76 2.28 5.72 7.66
N LYS A 77 1.25 4.91 7.55
CA LYS A 77 0.02 5.00 8.35
C LYS A 77 -0.27 3.65 8.99
N VAL A 78 -0.75 3.67 10.21
CA VAL A 78 -1.26 2.47 10.88
C VAL A 78 -2.78 2.53 10.92
N GLN A 79 -3.42 1.44 10.56
CA GLN A 79 -4.87 1.30 10.59
C GLN A 79 -5.23 -0.09 11.08
N LYS A 80 -6.28 -0.20 11.87
CA LYS A 80 -6.84 -1.48 12.25
C LYS A 80 -7.75 -1.98 11.14
N LEU A 81 -7.42 -3.12 10.56
CA LEU A 81 -8.21 -3.74 9.50
C LEU A 81 -8.94 -4.96 10.07
N LYS A 82 -10.18 -5.16 9.62
CA LYS A 82 -11.00 -6.33 9.97
C LYS A 82 -10.35 -7.66 9.58
N ASN A 83 -9.55 -7.67 8.52
CA ASN A 83 -8.84 -8.85 8.07
C ASN A 83 -7.39 -8.85 8.61
N GLU A 84 -7.16 -9.61 9.67
CA GLU A 84 -5.85 -9.76 10.33
C GLU A 84 -4.77 -10.39 9.42
N LYS A 85 -5.16 -11.09 8.34
CA LYS A 85 -4.21 -11.73 7.41
C LYS A 85 -3.50 -10.72 6.52
N ILE A 86 -4.02 -9.51 6.38
CA ILE A 86 -3.37 -8.44 5.64
C ILE A 86 -2.40 -7.75 6.61
N SER A 87 -1.11 -7.82 6.31
CA SER A 87 -0.08 -7.15 7.12
C SER A 87 0.14 -5.70 6.70
N SER A 88 0.20 -5.47 5.39
CA SER A 88 0.56 -4.17 4.81
C SER A 88 -0.03 -4.02 3.42
N MET A 89 -0.19 -2.78 2.98
CA MET A 89 -0.56 -2.44 1.61
C MET A 89 -0.03 -1.06 1.22
N ILE A 90 0.09 -0.81 -0.08
CA ILE A 90 0.40 0.52 -0.62
C ILE A 90 -0.90 1.18 -1.06
N THR A 91 -1.09 2.42 -0.64
CA THR A 91 -2.13 3.31 -1.14
C THR A 91 -1.50 4.53 -1.80
N LEU A 92 -2.21 5.12 -2.75
CA LEU A 92 -1.80 6.34 -3.42
C LEU A 92 -2.74 7.48 -3.01
N SER A 93 -2.19 8.66 -2.77
CA SER A 93 -3.03 9.85 -2.61
C SER A 93 -3.79 10.14 -3.91
N GLU A 94 -4.98 10.75 -3.79
CA GLU A 94 -5.79 11.11 -4.95
C GLU A 94 -5.06 12.06 -5.91
N GLU A 95 -4.26 12.98 -5.37
CA GLU A 95 -3.44 13.89 -6.16
C GLU A 95 -2.37 13.17 -6.98
N MET A 96 -1.66 12.23 -6.34
CA MET A 96 -0.63 11.44 -7.01
C MET A 96 -1.22 10.57 -8.10
N ARG A 97 -2.39 10.03 -7.87
CA ARG A 97 -3.13 9.23 -8.84
C ARG A 97 -3.52 10.04 -10.07
N ARG A 98 -4.07 11.25 -9.88
CA ARG A 98 -4.39 12.16 -10.97
C ARG A 98 -3.14 12.55 -11.76
N MET A 99 -2.02 12.75 -11.07
CA MET A 99 -0.74 13.02 -11.69
C MET A 99 -0.25 11.82 -12.53
N GLN A 100 -0.35 10.59 -12.01
CA GLN A 100 0.00 9.37 -12.74
C GLN A 100 -0.88 9.16 -13.97
N ASP A 101 -2.19 9.37 -13.85
CA ASP A 101 -3.13 9.24 -14.98
C ASP A 101 -2.85 10.31 -16.05
N MET A 102 -2.54 11.53 -15.64
CA MET A 102 -2.14 12.60 -16.56
C MET A 102 -0.81 12.24 -17.26
N MET A 103 0.19 11.75 -16.54
CA MET A 103 1.46 11.31 -17.13
C MET A 103 1.29 10.14 -18.11
N LYS A 104 0.43 9.18 -17.82
CA LYS A 104 0.10 8.09 -18.75
C LYS A 104 -0.51 8.61 -20.04
N MET A 105 -1.36 9.62 -19.99
CA MET A 105 -1.90 10.26 -21.19
C MET A 105 -0.81 10.96 -22.01
N TYR A 106 0.16 11.60 -21.37
CA TYR A 106 1.29 12.24 -22.06
C TYR A 106 2.33 11.23 -22.58
N SER A 107 2.55 10.13 -21.86
CA SER A 107 3.49 9.05 -22.25
C SER A 107 3.02 8.27 -23.48
N MET A 108 1.75 8.23 -23.79
CA MET A 108 1.25 7.75 -25.11
C MET A 108 1.72 8.60 -26.28
N GLY A 109 2.32 9.78 -26.04
CA GLY A 109 2.95 10.64 -27.04
C GLY A 109 4.44 10.37 -27.30
N GLY A 110 5.03 9.28 -26.77
CA GLY A 110 6.38 8.84 -27.15
C GLY A 110 7.54 9.48 -26.38
N MET A 111 7.30 10.19 -25.27
CA MET A 111 8.35 10.65 -24.35
C MET A 111 8.35 9.79 -23.10
N ASP A 112 9.08 8.69 -23.16
CA ASP A 112 9.51 7.95 -21.95
C ASP A 112 10.60 8.80 -21.24
N MET A 113 10.14 9.79 -20.49
CA MET A 113 11.02 10.46 -19.54
C MET A 113 11.10 9.55 -18.33
N GLY A 114 12.16 8.75 -18.25
CA GLY A 114 12.52 7.79 -17.21
C GLY A 114 12.33 8.26 -15.75
N MET A 115 11.11 8.61 -15.38
CA MET A 115 10.68 9.06 -14.07
C MET A 115 10.17 7.90 -13.20
N GLY A 116 10.78 6.71 -13.34
CA GLY A 116 10.62 5.61 -12.39
C GLY A 116 11.10 5.91 -10.98
N GLY A 117 11.63 7.14 -10.74
CA GLY A 117 12.24 7.54 -9.48
C GLY A 117 11.51 8.60 -8.65
N LEU A 118 10.35 9.11 -9.08
CA LEU A 118 9.54 9.97 -8.22
C LEU A 118 8.63 9.10 -7.32
N GLY A 119 9.24 8.38 -6.39
CA GLY A 119 8.61 7.64 -5.31
C GLY A 119 8.02 8.55 -4.23
N GLY A 120 7.29 9.59 -4.62
CA GLY A 120 6.60 10.47 -3.68
C GLY A 120 5.09 10.30 -3.82
N GLY A 121 4.39 10.01 -2.72
CA GLY A 121 2.93 9.89 -2.66
C GLY A 121 2.40 8.47 -2.52
N GLU A 122 3.27 7.47 -2.43
CA GLU A 122 2.92 6.14 -1.95
C GLU A 122 2.88 6.15 -0.42
N THR A 123 1.76 5.77 0.16
CA THR A 123 1.60 5.60 1.61
C THR A 123 1.61 4.12 1.94
N LEU A 124 2.53 3.70 2.80
CA LEU A 124 2.53 2.35 3.35
C LEU A 124 1.51 2.27 4.50
N VAL A 125 0.46 1.53 4.32
CA VAL A 125 -0.54 1.26 5.36
C VAL A 125 -0.19 -0.07 6.03
N LEU A 126 0.00 -0.04 7.35
CA LEU A 126 0.27 -1.20 8.20
C LEU A 126 -0.98 -1.53 9.01
N ASN A 127 -1.29 -2.82 9.12
CA ASN A 127 -2.45 -3.30 9.86
C ASN A 127 -2.10 -3.57 11.32
N SER A 128 -2.61 -2.78 12.25
CA SER A 128 -2.39 -2.98 13.69
C SER A 128 -2.93 -4.32 14.22
N SER A 129 -3.89 -4.95 13.56
CA SER A 129 -4.39 -6.28 13.92
C SER A 129 -3.49 -7.44 13.47
N ASN A 130 -2.48 -7.19 12.62
CA ASN A 130 -1.63 -8.26 12.11
C ASN A 130 -0.52 -8.60 13.09
N ALA A 131 -0.35 -9.89 13.39
CA ALA A 131 0.62 -10.38 14.37
C ALA A 131 2.07 -10.00 14.06
N LEU A 132 2.46 -9.94 12.77
CA LEU A 132 3.83 -9.56 12.40
C LEU A 132 4.07 -8.05 12.57
N VAL A 133 3.07 -7.21 12.33
CA VAL A 133 3.15 -5.77 12.59
C VAL A 133 3.25 -5.50 14.09
N GLN A 134 2.47 -6.22 14.92
CA GLN A 134 2.57 -6.16 16.38
C GLN A 134 3.95 -6.61 16.87
N TYR A 135 4.48 -7.71 16.32
CA TYR A 135 5.82 -8.18 16.65
C TYR A 135 6.90 -7.12 16.39
N ILE A 136 6.84 -6.44 15.23
CA ILE A 136 7.78 -5.35 14.89
C ILE A 136 7.66 -4.20 15.89
N LEU A 137 6.44 -3.84 16.30
CA LEU A 137 6.19 -2.77 17.26
C LEU A 137 6.75 -3.11 18.66
N GLU A 138 6.61 -4.36 19.09
CA GLU A 138 7.08 -4.84 20.40
C GLU A 138 8.60 -5.05 20.46
N HIS A 139 9.24 -5.36 19.32
CA HIS A 139 10.65 -5.74 19.24
C HIS A 139 11.47 -4.76 18.38
N LYS A 140 11.30 -3.46 18.58
CA LYS A 140 11.85 -2.36 17.74
C LYS A 140 13.32 -2.50 17.36
N ASP A 141 14.15 -3.05 18.24
CA ASP A 141 15.58 -3.24 18.07
C ASP A 141 15.97 -4.72 17.90
N GLY A 142 15.01 -5.57 17.54
CA GLY A 142 15.23 -6.99 17.32
C GLY A 142 16.11 -7.25 16.09
N GLU A 143 16.97 -8.26 16.16
CA GLU A 143 17.96 -8.61 15.12
C GLU A 143 17.34 -8.76 13.72
N ASN A 144 16.10 -9.24 13.62
CA ASN A 144 15.45 -9.52 12.35
C ASN A 144 14.39 -8.46 11.95
N VAL A 145 14.20 -7.40 12.72
CA VAL A 145 13.15 -6.41 12.50
C VAL A 145 13.31 -5.69 11.16
N ASP A 146 14.52 -5.27 10.83
CA ASP A 146 14.80 -4.60 9.55
C ASP A 146 14.49 -5.51 8.36
N MET A 147 14.80 -6.80 8.48
CA MET A 147 14.47 -7.80 7.45
C MET A 147 12.96 -7.97 7.28
N PHE A 148 12.20 -8.01 8.38
CA PHE A 148 10.74 -8.08 8.33
C PHE A 148 10.12 -6.82 7.76
N CYS A 149 10.61 -5.63 8.11
CA CYS A 149 10.16 -4.37 7.54
C CYS A 149 10.34 -4.34 6.02
N LYS A 150 11.53 -4.72 5.53
CA LYS A 150 11.81 -4.82 4.10
C LYS A 150 10.90 -5.83 3.42
N GLN A 151 10.67 -6.98 4.04
CA GLN A 151 9.79 -8.03 3.49
C GLN A 151 8.34 -7.55 3.39
N LEU A 152 7.81 -6.92 4.43
CA LEU A 152 6.44 -6.39 4.43
C LEU A 152 6.25 -5.27 3.41
N TYR A 153 7.24 -4.39 3.28
CA TYR A 153 7.22 -3.33 2.27
C TYR A 153 7.18 -3.89 0.86
N ASP A 154 8.07 -4.84 0.53
CA ASP A 154 8.13 -5.43 -0.80
C ASP A 154 6.89 -6.28 -1.13
N LEU A 155 6.31 -6.97 -0.15
CA LEU A 155 5.03 -7.68 -0.34
C LEU A 155 3.90 -6.70 -0.64
N ALA A 156 3.84 -5.55 0.05
CA ALA A 156 2.87 -4.50 -0.23
C ALA A 156 3.09 -3.89 -1.63
N MET A 157 4.35 -3.65 -2.01
CA MET A 157 4.71 -3.17 -3.35
C MET A 157 4.31 -4.15 -4.44
N LEU A 158 4.60 -5.45 -4.29
CA LEU A 158 4.23 -6.51 -5.25
C LEU A 158 2.73 -6.62 -5.47
N ALA A 159 1.94 -6.35 -4.44
CA ALA A 159 0.47 -6.29 -4.57
C ALA A 159 0.00 -5.06 -5.36
N HIS A 160 0.83 -4.01 -5.45
CA HIS A 160 0.52 -2.75 -6.10
C HIS A 160 1.13 -2.66 -7.52
N LYS A 161 2.42 -2.98 -7.67
CA LYS A 161 3.18 -2.95 -8.94
C LYS A 161 4.33 -3.96 -8.93
N PRO A 162 4.82 -4.41 -10.09
CA PRO A 162 6.02 -5.25 -10.15
C PRO A 162 7.23 -4.53 -9.54
N LEU A 163 8.07 -5.27 -8.83
CA LEU A 163 9.38 -4.81 -8.39
C LEU A 163 10.35 -4.70 -9.56
N ALA A 164 11.32 -3.81 -9.48
CA ALA A 164 12.46 -3.76 -10.40
C ALA A 164 13.29 -5.06 -10.29
N ALA A 165 14.12 -5.35 -11.29
CA ALA A 165 14.83 -6.63 -11.35
C ALA A 165 15.81 -6.84 -10.19
N ASP A 166 16.49 -5.78 -9.76
CA ASP A 166 17.37 -5.77 -8.61
C ASP A 166 16.60 -5.89 -7.28
N GLU A 167 15.51 -5.13 -7.10
CA GLU A 167 14.61 -5.25 -5.95
C GLU A 167 14.03 -6.67 -5.83
N MET A 168 13.64 -7.28 -6.95
CA MET A 168 13.15 -8.65 -6.98
C MET A 168 14.22 -9.65 -6.55
N THR A 169 15.47 -9.47 -6.97
CA THR A 169 16.60 -10.33 -6.57
C THR A 169 16.83 -10.26 -5.06
N GLU A 170 16.83 -9.05 -4.50
CA GLU A 170 16.95 -8.86 -3.05
C GLU A 170 15.77 -9.45 -2.28
N PHE A 171 14.54 -9.26 -2.79
CA PHE A 171 13.34 -9.85 -2.21
C PHE A 171 13.41 -11.37 -2.14
N VAL A 172 13.84 -12.05 -3.23
CA VAL A 172 13.98 -13.51 -3.27
C VAL A 172 15.07 -13.99 -2.31
N ALA A 173 16.23 -13.32 -2.29
CA ALA A 173 17.33 -13.66 -1.38
C ALA A 173 16.87 -13.59 0.09
N ARG A 174 16.23 -12.48 0.48
CA ARG A 174 15.69 -12.27 1.82
C ARG A 174 14.58 -13.28 2.16
N SER A 175 13.71 -13.62 1.21
CA SER A 175 12.67 -14.63 1.42
C SER A 175 13.28 -15.99 1.74
N ASN A 176 14.36 -16.38 1.06
CA ASN A 176 15.10 -17.61 1.35
C ASN A 176 15.75 -17.57 2.74
N GLU A 177 16.31 -16.43 3.14
CA GLU A 177 16.88 -16.24 4.47
C GLU A 177 15.83 -16.41 5.57
N ILE A 178 14.65 -15.78 5.42
CA ILE A 178 13.53 -15.95 6.34
C ILE A 178 13.12 -17.43 6.45
N MET A 179 12.99 -18.13 5.33
CA MET A 179 12.66 -19.56 5.34
C MET A 179 13.73 -20.39 6.06
N MET A 180 15.00 -20.06 5.93
CA MET A 180 16.09 -20.74 6.65
C MET A 180 16.08 -20.49 8.16
N LEU A 181 15.56 -19.34 8.62
CA LEU A 181 15.35 -19.11 10.05
C LEU A 181 14.29 -20.05 10.65
N LEU A 182 13.25 -20.38 9.86
CA LEU A 182 12.18 -21.30 10.26
C LEU A 182 12.59 -22.78 10.18
N ALA A 183 13.64 -23.10 9.41
CA ALA A 183 14.13 -24.47 9.24
C ALA A 183 15.13 -24.91 10.33
N LYS A 184 15.50 -24.00 11.23
CA LYS A 184 16.37 -24.27 12.38
C LYS A 184 15.55 -24.57 13.62
#